data_1c58e9299bd85c9b2339ee62bca890ee
#
_entry.id   1c58e9299bd85c9b2339ee62bca890ee
#
_cell.length_a   1.000
_cell.length_b   1.000
_cell.length_c   1.000
_cell.angle_alpha   90.00
_cell.angle_beta   90.00
_cell.angle_gamma   90.00
#
_symmetry.space_group_name_H-M   'P 1'
#
loop_
_entity.id
_entity.type
_entity.pdbx_description
1 polymer ?
#
loop_
_entity_poly.entity_id
_entity_poly.type
_entity_poly.pdbx_seq_one_letter_code
_entity_poly.pdbx_strand_id
1 'polypeptide(L)'
;MSRRAAAPARTILPDPKFHSDMLAKFMNVVMQDGKKSAAERILYGAIDRITEKTGKQGDEAITLLSTALDNVKPAVEVKSRRVGGATYQVPVEVRSSRRQTLAMRWVIEAARARTEKSMAFRIAHELMDAAENRGGAVRKREDTHRMAEANKAFAHYRW
;
A
#
# COMPACT_ATOMS: atom_id res chain seq x y z
N MET A 1 -14.69 21.17 -15.55
CA MET A 1 -14.48 19.79 -16.02
C MET A 1 -14.04 19.81 -17.48
N SER A 2 -13.06 19.00 -17.85
CA SER A 2 -12.63 18.88 -19.26
C SER A 2 -13.70 18.18 -20.07
N ARG A 3 -14.08 18.74 -21.22
CA ARG A 3 -14.99 18.11 -22.17
C ARG A 3 -14.26 17.09 -23.10
N ARG A 4 -12.94 17.04 -23.02
CA ARG A 4 -12.10 16.13 -23.81
C ARG A 4 -11.85 14.85 -23.02
N ALA A 5 -11.23 13.85 -23.65
CA ALA A 5 -10.81 12.62 -22.99
C ALA A 5 -9.93 12.89 -21.77
N ALA A 6 -9.97 11.98 -20.82
CA ALA A 6 -9.09 12.05 -19.65
C ALA A 6 -7.61 12.07 -20.07
N ALA A 7 -6.78 12.77 -19.32
CA ALA A 7 -5.34 12.80 -19.57
C ALA A 7 -4.77 11.37 -19.58
N PRO A 8 -3.86 11.04 -20.53
CA PRO A 8 -3.25 9.72 -20.56
C PRO A 8 -2.44 9.46 -19.29
N ALA A 9 -2.48 8.23 -18.81
CA ALA A 9 -1.67 7.82 -17.67
C ALA A 9 -0.18 7.93 -18.03
N ARG A 10 0.61 8.54 -17.14
CA ARG A 10 2.06 8.64 -17.33
C ARG A 10 2.69 7.27 -17.10
N THR A 11 3.63 6.87 -17.95
CA THR A 11 4.44 5.68 -17.73
C THR A 11 5.44 5.95 -16.60
N ILE A 12 5.55 5.01 -15.67
CA ILE A 12 6.53 5.06 -14.59
C ILE A 12 7.72 4.23 -15.00
N LEU A 13 8.90 4.86 -15.05
CA LEU A 13 10.13 4.14 -15.33
C LEU A 13 10.55 3.33 -14.08
N PRO A 14 11.09 2.10 -14.26
CA PRO A 14 11.62 1.33 -13.13
C PRO A 14 12.74 2.11 -12.42
N ASP A 15 12.95 1.81 -11.14
CA ASP A 15 14.00 2.47 -10.39
C ASP A 15 15.41 2.11 -10.93
N PRO A 16 16.37 3.03 -10.88
CA PRO A 16 17.68 2.80 -11.49
C PRO A 16 18.55 1.78 -10.75
N LYS A 17 18.27 1.53 -9.46
CA LYS A 17 19.12 0.66 -8.62
C LYS A 17 18.69 -0.81 -8.67
N PHE A 18 17.40 -1.09 -8.62
CA PHE A 18 16.86 -2.46 -8.62
C PHE A 18 16.03 -2.80 -9.86
N HIS A 19 15.80 -1.85 -10.74
CA HIS A 19 15.00 -2.00 -11.96
C HIS A 19 13.59 -2.52 -11.70
N SER A 20 12.98 -2.11 -10.57
CA SER A 20 11.66 -2.54 -10.13
C SER A 20 10.60 -1.48 -10.36
N ASP A 21 9.58 -1.81 -11.17
CA ASP A 21 8.40 -0.95 -11.38
C ASP A 21 7.61 -0.75 -10.09
N MET A 22 7.52 -1.80 -9.27
CA MET A 22 6.82 -1.75 -7.98
C MET A 22 7.50 -0.77 -7.03
N LEU A 23 8.83 -0.80 -6.94
CA LEU A 23 9.58 0.12 -6.10
C LEU A 23 9.43 1.57 -6.57
N ALA A 24 9.46 1.81 -7.87
CA ALA A 24 9.23 3.14 -8.46
C ALA A 24 7.83 3.67 -8.12
N LYS A 25 6.80 2.84 -8.21
CA LYS A 25 5.43 3.19 -7.78
C LYS A 25 5.37 3.49 -6.29
N PHE A 26 6.06 2.71 -5.49
CA PHE A 26 6.10 2.91 -4.04
C PHE A 26 6.79 4.25 -3.68
N MET A 27 7.86 4.61 -4.36
CA MET A 27 8.49 5.94 -4.20
C MET A 27 7.51 7.07 -4.47
N ASN A 28 6.70 6.96 -5.51
CA ASN A 28 5.68 7.97 -5.82
C ASN A 28 4.59 8.06 -4.75
N VAL A 29 4.23 6.96 -4.11
CA VAL A 29 3.24 6.95 -3.02
C VAL A 29 3.81 7.51 -1.71
N VAL A 30 5.08 7.26 -1.43
CA VAL A 30 5.80 7.82 -0.26
C VAL A 30 6.02 9.32 -0.41
N MET A 31 6.24 9.78 -1.64
CA MET A 31 6.57 11.18 -1.93
C MET A 31 5.52 12.15 -1.39
N GLN A 32 5.99 13.23 -0.75
CA GLN A 32 5.16 14.36 -0.32
C GLN A 32 5.75 15.65 -0.91
N ASP A 33 4.87 16.60 -1.25
CA ASP A 33 5.23 17.93 -1.76
C ASP A 33 6.17 17.90 -2.99
N GLY A 34 6.09 16.82 -3.79
CA GLY A 34 6.94 16.65 -4.96
C GLY A 34 8.41 16.31 -4.66
N LYS A 35 8.75 16.04 -3.41
CA LYS A 35 10.13 15.76 -2.98
C LYS A 35 10.53 14.32 -3.28
N LYS A 36 10.72 13.99 -4.55
CA LYS A 36 11.01 12.62 -5.00
C LYS A 36 12.35 12.09 -4.50
N SER A 37 13.38 12.95 -4.47
CA SER A 37 14.71 12.55 -3.97
C SER A 37 14.68 12.13 -2.49
N ALA A 38 13.84 12.77 -1.67
CA ALA A 38 13.63 12.38 -0.28
C ALA A 38 12.95 11.02 -0.19
N ALA A 39 11.92 10.76 -1.02
CA ALA A 39 11.24 9.47 -1.08
C ALA A 39 12.18 8.34 -1.51
N GLU A 40 13.02 8.57 -2.51
CA GLU A 40 14.04 7.62 -2.95
C GLU A 40 15.01 7.27 -1.83
N ARG A 41 15.51 8.28 -1.12
CA ARG A 41 16.41 8.10 0.02
C ARG A 41 15.76 7.29 1.14
N ILE A 42 14.50 7.54 1.44
CA ILE A 42 13.75 6.80 2.45
C ILE A 42 13.62 5.32 2.05
N LEU A 43 13.22 5.03 0.82
CA LEU A 43 13.00 3.64 0.38
C LEU A 43 14.32 2.87 0.21
N TYR A 44 15.34 3.49 -0.33
CA TYR A 44 16.65 2.84 -0.40
C TYR A 44 17.24 2.59 0.99
N GLY A 45 17.07 3.53 1.92
CA GLY A 45 17.43 3.34 3.32
C GLY A 45 16.63 2.23 3.99
N ALA A 46 15.35 2.08 3.64
CA ALA A 46 14.53 0.98 4.13
C ALA A 46 15.02 -0.39 3.62
N ILE A 47 15.37 -0.46 2.34
CA ILE A 47 15.93 -1.69 1.75
C ILE A 47 17.28 -2.03 2.39
N ASP A 48 18.15 -1.05 2.59
CA ASP A 48 19.42 -1.26 3.28
C ASP A 48 19.22 -1.80 4.70
N ARG A 49 18.23 -1.28 5.42
CA ARG A 49 17.88 -1.76 6.75
C ARG A 49 17.33 -3.18 6.75
N ILE A 50 16.53 -3.52 5.75
CA ILE A 50 16.03 -4.89 5.56
C ILE A 50 17.20 -5.84 5.30
N THR A 51 18.13 -5.46 4.43
CA THR A 51 19.35 -6.20 4.13
C THR A 51 20.19 -6.43 5.38
N GLU A 52 20.38 -5.39 6.18
CA GLU A 52 21.14 -5.47 7.44
C GLU A 52 20.52 -6.44 8.44
N LYS A 53 19.20 -6.43 8.56
CA LYS A 53 18.47 -7.26 9.53
C LYS A 53 18.24 -8.70 9.09
N THR A 54 17.97 -8.92 7.81
CA THR A 54 17.57 -10.22 7.28
C THR A 54 18.68 -10.93 6.50
N GLY A 55 19.72 -10.21 6.10
CA GLY A 55 20.77 -10.71 5.21
C GLY A 55 20.35 -10.84 3.74
N LYS A 56 19.11 -10.51 3.40
CA LYS A 56 18.59 -10.56 2.02
C LYS A 56 19.05 -9.34 1.23
N GLN A 57 19.70 -9.57 0.09
CA GLN A 57 20.25 -8.51 -0.75
C GLN A 57 19.63 -8.53 -2.15
N GLY A 58 19.67 -7.38 -2.84
CA GLY A 58 19.24 -7.25 -4.23
C GLY A 58 17.81 -7.76 -4.44
N ASP A 59 17.65 -8.70 -5.35
CA ASP A 59 16.34 -9.23 -5.74
C ASP A 59 15.61 -9.93 -4.57
N GLU A 60 16.33 -10.50 -3.62
CA GLU A 60 15.72 -11.10 -2.42
C GLU A 60 15.05 -10.06 -1.53
N ALA A 61 15.66 -8.89 -1.38
CA ALA A 61 15.06 -7.78 -0.64
C ALA A 61 13.81 -7.24 -1.35
N ILE A 62 13.84 -7.14 -2.66
CA ILE A 62 12.67 -6.76 -3.47
C ILE A 62 11.57 -7.81 -3.39
N THR A 63 11.91 -9.08 -3.37
CA THR A 63 10.95 -10.17 -3.18
C THR A 63 10.29 -10.10 -1.80
N LEU A 64 11.03 -9.82 -0.75
CA LEU A 64 10.48 -9.60 0.59
C LEU A 64 9.47 -8.44 0.59
N LEU A 65 9.81 -7.33 -0.06
CA LEU A 65 8.96 -6.16 -0.19
C LEU A 65 7.69 -6.50 -0.97
N SER A 66 7.80 -7.26 -2.04
CA SER A 66 6.66 -7.76 -2.82
C SER A 66 5.75 -8.67 -1.98
N THR A 67 6.32 -9.60 -1.23
CA THR A 67 5.58 -10.49 -0.33
C THR A 67 4.86 -9.70 0.75
N ALA A 68 5.52 -8.70 1.35
CA ALA A 68 4.91 -7.83 2.35
C ALA A 68 3.69 -7.08 1.77
N LEU A 69 3.82 -6.50 0.60
CA LEU A 69 2.71 -5.82 -0.07
C LEU A 69 1.58 -6.79 -0.43
N ASP A 70 1.88 -7.98 -0.91
CA ASP A 70 0.87 -8.99 -1.22
C ASP A 70 0.07 -9.40 0.03
N ASN A 71 0.73 -9.48 1.18
CA ASN A 71 0.07 -9.79 2.45
C ASN A 71 -0.84 -8.65 2.95
N VAL A 72 -0.61 -7.43 2.51
CA VAL A 72 -1.41 -6.25 2.89
C VAL A 72 -2.53 -5.96 1.89
N LYS A 73 -2.45 -6.46 0.66
CA LYS A 73 -3.47 -6.20 -0.37
C LYS A 73 -4.86 -6.65 0.06
N PRO A 74 -5.86 -5.74 0.09
CA PRO A 74 -7.24 -6.12 0.39
C PRO A 74 -7.93 -6.72 -0.83
N ALA A 75 -8.74 -7.76 -0.64
CA ALA A 75 -9.60 -8.31 -1.68
C ALA A 75 -10.91 -7.51 -1.81
N VAL A 76 -11.39 -6.99 -0.68
CA VAL A 76 -12.64 -6.24 -0.60
C VAL A 76 -12.44 -4.98 0.25
N GLU A 77 -13.23 -3.96 -0.04
CA GLU A 77 -13.30 -2.74 0.77
C GLU A 77 -14.76 -2.37 0.98
N VAL A 78 -15.02 -1.42 1.87
CA VAL A 78 -16.36 -0.93 2.16
C VAL A 78 -16.50 0.49 1.62
N LYS A 79 -17.54 0.74 0.84
CA LYS A 79 -17.87 2.08 0.31
C LYS A 79 -19.23 2.53 0.84
N SER A 80 -19.29 3.79 1.22
CA SER A 80 -20.55 4.40 1.64
C SER A 80 -21.44 4.65 0.43
N ARG A 81 -22.70 4.21 0.52
CA ARG A 81 -23.74 4.50 -0.47
C ARG A 81 -25.00 5.00 0.21
N ARG A 82 -25.59 6.04 -0.36
CA ARG A 82 -26.85 6.58 0.11
C ARG A 82 -28.01 5.95 -0.67
N VAL A 83 -28.92 5.33 0.05
CA VAL A 83 -30.13 4.71 -0.52
C VAL A 83 -31.33 5.11 0.35
N GLY A 84 -32.32 5.79 -0.26
CA GLY A 84 -33.54 6.17 0.46
C GLY A 84 -33.31 7.06 1.69
N GLY A 85 -32.28 7.92 1.66
CA GLY A 85 -31.95 8.82 2.78
C GLY A 85 -31.05 8.19 3.87
N ALA A 86 -30.87 6.88 3.85
CA ALA A 86 -29.94 6.19 4.76
C ALA A 86 -28.58 5.94 4.08
N THR A 87 -27.51 5.97 4.87
CA THR A 87 -26.15 5.68 4.39
C THR A 87 -25.77 4.26 4.78
N TYR A 88 -25.43 3.44 3.78
CA TYR A 88 -25.01 2.06 3.98
C TYR A 88 -23.53 1.91 3.64
N GLN A 89 -22.84 1.07 4.42
CA GLN A 89 -21.47 0.64 4.12
C GLN A 89 -21.55 -0.61 3.25
N VAL A 90 -21.29 -0.46 1.94
CA VAL A 90 -21.46 -1.53 0.96
C VAL A 90 -20.12 -2.18 0.67
N PRO A 91 -19.97 -3.51 0.87
CA PRO A 91 -18.74 -4.20 0.50
C PRO A 91 -18.62 -4.30 -1.02
N VAL A 92 -17.47 -3.96 -1.55
CA VAL A 92 -17.15 -4.02 -2.97
C VAL A 92 -15.81 -4.68 -3.19
N GLU A 93 -15.69 -5.44 -4.28
CA GLU A 93 -14.43 -6.04 -4.67
C GLU A 93 -13.44 -4.96 -5.14
N VAL A 94 -12.18 -5.10 -4.77
CA VAL A 94 -11.12 -4.15 -5.13
C VAL A 94 -10.40 -4.63 -6.38
N ARG A 95 -10.29 -3.76 -7.38
CA ARG A 95 -9.49 -4.04 -8.61
C ARG A 95 -8.01 -4.22 -8.26
N SER A 96 -7.30 -5.06 -9.01
CA SER A 96 -5.90 -5.41 -8.76
C SER A 96 -4.96 -4.19 -8.66
N SER A 97 -5.12 -3.21 -9.53
CA SER A 97 -4.32 -1.98 -9.51
C SER A 97 -4.56 -1.16 -8.23
N ARG A 98 -5.81 -1.11 -7.77
CA ARG A 98 -6.16 -0.43 -6.52
C ARG A 98 -5.69 -1.20 -5.29
N ARG A 99 -5.69 -2.53 -5.32
CA ARG A 99 -5.15 -3.37 -4.22
C ARG A 99 -3.71 -2.99 -3.90
N GLN A 100 -2.88 -2.88 -4.94
CA GLN A 100 -1.48 -2.50 -4.77
C GLN A 100 -1.34 -1.09 -4.19
N THR A 101 -2.10 -0.13 -4.69
CA THR A 101 -2.08 1.24 -4.19
C THR A 101 -2.52 1.31 -2.72
N LEU A 102 -3.58 0.59 -2.34
CA LEU A 102 -4.05 0.53 -0.96
C LEU A 102 -3.01 -0.12 -0.05
N ALA A 103 -2.39 -1.21 -0.48
CA ALA A 103 -1.33 -1.86 0.29
C ALA A 103 -0.18 -0.90 0.59
N MET A 104 0.29 -0.18 -0.43
CA MET A 104 1.35 0.83 -0.26
C MET A 104 0.96 1.93 0.72
N ARG A 105 -0.25 2.48 0.59
CA ARG A 105 -0.76 3.53 1.49
C ARG A 105 -0.85 3.03 2.93
N TRP A 106 -1.37 1.85 3.14
CA TRP A 106 -1.54 1.29 4.48
C TRP A 106 -0.20 0.97 5.16
N VAL A 107 0.79 0.52 4.39
CA VAL A 107 2.15 0.34 4.90
C VAL A 107 2.74 1.69 5.35
N ILE A 108 2.56 2.74 4.55
CA ILE A 108 3.06 4.08 4.88
C ILE A 108 2.35 4.64 6.12
N GLU A 109 1.02 4.52 6.20
CA GLU A 109 0.25 4.96 7.36
C GLU A 109 0.69 4.23 8.63
N ALA A 110 0.82 2.91 8.56
CA ALA A 110 1.29 2.09 9.68
C ALA A 110 2.72 2.44 10.09
N ALA A 111 3.60 2.68 9.11
CA ALA A 111 4.97 3.10 9.38
C ALA A 111 5.04 4.45 10.10
N ARG A 112 4.20 5.41 9.70
CA ARG A 112 4.13 6.73 10.37
C ARG A 112 3.71 6.62 11.83
N ALA A 113 2.92 5.64 12.20
CA ALA A 113 2.48 5.39 13.57
C ALA A 113 3.54 4.69 14.43
N ARG A 114 4.62 4.20 13.84
CA ARG A 114 5.70 3.50 14.56
C ARG A 114 6.61 4.49 15.28
N THR A 115 7.40 3.97 16.21
CA THR A 115 8.25 4.76 17.11
C THR A 115 9.72 4.83 16.71
N GLU A 116 10.15 4.12 15.68
CA GLU A 116 11.54 4.15 15.21
C GLU A 116 11.96 5.58 14.79
N LYS A 117 13.26 5.88 14.89
CA LYS A 117 13.80 7.23 14.71
C LYS A 117 13.56 7.81 13.32
N SER A 118 13.75 7.02 12.27
CA SER A 118 13.65 7.50 10.89
C SER A 118 12.50 6.83 10.14
N MET A 119 11.97 7.52 9.13
CA MET A 119 10.93 6.94 8.27
C MET A 119 11.44 5.72 7.48
N ALA A 120 12.72 5.70 7.11
CA ALA A 120 13.35 4.55 6.48
C ALA A 120 13.27 3.31 7.38
N PHE A 121 13.59 3.45 8.66
CA PHE A 121 13.52 2.35 9.63
C PHE A 121 12.07 1.94 9.92
N ARG A 122 11.16 2.90 10.01
CA ARG A 122 9.73 2.62 10.19
C ARG A 122 9.16 1.79 9.05
N ILE A 123 9.44 2.18 7.82
CA ILE A 123 9.00 1.43 6.62
C ILE A 123 9.66 0.06 6.58
N ALA A 124 10.96 -0.04 6.85
CA ALA A 124 11.67 -1.31 6.87
C ALA A 124 11.05 -2.30 7.86
N HIS A 125 10.83 -1.87 9.09
CA HIS A 125 10.25 -2.73 10.12
C HIS A 125 8.80 -3.10 9.82
N GLU A 126 8.00 -2.16 9.30
CA GLU A 126 6.63 -2.47 8.90
C GLU A 126 6.58 -3.49 7.75
N LEU A 127 7.47 -3.37 6.76
CA LEU A 127 7.57 -4.32 5.67
C LEU A 127 8.03 -5.71 6.14
N MET A 128 9.00 -5.77 7.04
CA MET A 128 9.44 -7.05 7.63
C MET A 128 8.30 -7.73 8.41
N ASP A 129 7.58 -6.97 9.22
CA ASP A 129 6.42 -7.48 9.96
C ASP A 129 5.31 -7.94 9.00
N ALA A 130 5.00 -7.16 7.97
CA ALA A 130 3.99 -7.50 6.98
C ALA A 130 4.37 -8.76 6.17
N ALA A 131 5.64 -8.97 5.89
CA ALA A 131 6.10 -10.20 5.22
C ALA A 131 5.81 -11.46 6.06
N GLU A 132 5.75 -11.30 7.38
CA GLU A 132 5.39 -12.36 8.32
C GLU A 132 3.90 -12.32 8.75
N ASN A 133 3.05 -11.63 7.99
CA ASN A 133 1.63 -11.41 8.30
C ASN A 133 1.37 -10.76 9.68
N ARG A 134 2.24 -9.82 10.06
CA ARG A 134 2.13 -9.04 11.30
C ARG A 134 2.15 -7.55 10.99
N GLY A 135 1.90 -6.75 12.00
CA GLY A 135 2.03 -5.29 11.93
C GLY A 135 0.73 -4.55 11.65
N GLY A 136 0.83 -3.24 11.68
CA GLY A 136 -0.33 -2.33 11.55
C GLY A 136 -1.02 -2.39 10.20
N ALA A 137 -0.26 -2.55 9.12
CA ALA A 137 -0.81 -2.63 7.78
C ALA A 137 -1.64 -3.90 7.56
N VAL A 138 -1.14 -5.05 8.03
CA VAL A 138 -1.88 -6.32 7.97
C VAL A 138 -3.14 -6.25 8.85
N ARG A 139 -3.04 -5.66 10.03
CA ARG A 139 -4.20 -5.43 10.89
C ARG A 139 -5.26 -4.57 10.20
N LYS A 140 -4.86 -3.53 9.50
CA LYS A 140 -5.75 -2.67 8.71
C LYS A 140 -6.49 -3.48 7.64
N ARG A 141 -5.80 -4.38 6.94
CA ARG A 141 -6.43 -5.29 5.98
C ARG A 141 -7.45 -6.20 6.64
N GLU A 142 -7.09 -6.83 7.76
CA GLU A 142 -7.97 -7.72 8.51
C GLU A 142 -9.23 -6.99 9.00
N ASP A 143 -9.07 -5.79 9.53
CA ASP A 143 -10.20 -4.96 9.98
C ASP A 143 -11.12 -4.58 8.81
N THR A 144 -10.55 -4.25 7.66
CA THR A 144 -11.30 -3.94 6.44
C THR A 144 -12.08 -5.17 5.95
N HIS A 145 -11.46 -6.34 5.94
CA HIS A 145 -12.13 -7.59 5.57
C HIS A 145 -13.23 -7.96 6.57
N ARG A 146 -12.99 -7.78 7.86
CA ARG A 146 -14.01 -8.01 8.92
C ARG A 146 -15.19 -7.06 8.76
N MET A 147 -14.95 -5.80 8.47
CA MET A 147 -15.99 -4.80 8.21
C MET A 147 -16.82 -5.16 6.98
N ALA A 148 -16.16 -5.60 5.90
CA ALA A 148 -16.84 -6.06 4.68
C ALA A 148 -17.72 -7.29 4.94
N GLU A 149 -17.24 -8.24 5.73
CA GLU A 149 -18.01 -9.42 6.11
C GLU A 149 -19.23 -9.05 6.98
N ALA A 150 -19.04 -8.15 7.95
CA ALA A 150 -20.14 -7.65 8.78
C ALA A 150 -21.23 -6.94 7.97
N ASN A 151 -20.86 -6.29 6.86
CA ASN A 151 -21.79 -5.57 5.97
C ASN A 151 -22.21 -6.40 4.74
N LYS A 152 -21.93 -7.68 4.72
CA LYS A 152 -22.23 -8.58 3.59
C LYS A 152 -23.69 -8.56 3.15
N ALA A 153 -24.62 -8.38 4.08
CA ALA A 153 -26.05 -8.27 3.79
C ALA A 153 -26.39 -7.11 2.85
N PHE A 154 -25.55 -6.07 2.77
CA PHE A 154 -25.73 -4.90 1.92
C PHE A 154 -25.03 -5.01 0.57
N ALA A 155 -24.41 -6.14 0.24
CA ALA A 155 -23.70 -6.36 -1.02
C ALA A 155 -24.56 -6.14 -2.26
N HIS A 156 -25.85 -6.38 -2.18
CA HIS A 156 -26.79 -6.15 -3.28
C HIS A 156 -27.01 -4.65 -3.59
N TYR A 157 -26.59 -3.73 -2.73
CA TYR A 157 -26.63 -2.28 -2.98
C TYR A 157 -25.43 -1.78 -3.79
N ARG A 158 -24.48 -2.64 -4.13
CA ARG A 158 -23.33 -2.25 -4.98
C ARG A 158 -23.80 -1.78 -6.35
N TRP A 159 -23.05 -0.84 -6.94
CA TRP A 159 -23.33 -0.28 -8.25
C TRP A 159 -22.26 -0.69 -9.26
#